data_9d80753ea3fc722f14b87fc5690eb11d
#
_entry.id   9d80753ea3fc722f14b87fc5690eb11d
#
_cell.length_a   1.000
_cell.length_b   1.000
_cell.length_c   1.000
_cell.angle_alpha   90.00
_cell.angle_beta   90.00
_cell.angle_gamma   90.00
#
_symmetry.space_group_name_H-M   'P 1'
#
loop_
_entity.id
_entity.type
_entity.pdbx_description
1 polymer ?
#
loop_
_entity_poly.entity_id
_entity_poly.type
_entity_poly.pdbx_seq_one_letter_code
_entity_poly.pdbx_strand_id
1 'polypeptide(L)'
;MQYYESNYQKWDCFNIKKLTVYKNLFINQLMKLIDDNIYIHITKVNEYYIPNRRAFNKYNYIHDLLVIGYNKLEETFLIAGFNENNNFMKTEVKFTQMLSSCFYESNYTELILISVKENYNYIINTNKIKKELKRYISCEVLNMSEYQLDEYTFGFDAYKKLNKDLKLYSEGNTDSMPGIIQDIYFIYEHKQIIYYKLQYLCTNNIIPLDILEE
;
A
#
# COMPACT_ATOMS: atom_id res chain seq x y z
N MET A 1 -1.71 14.99 4.22
CA MET A 1 -1.92 13.53 4.28
C MET A 1 -0.96 12.97 5.31
N GLN A 2 -1.43 12.71 6.54
CA GLN A 2 -0.60 12.02 7.54
C GLN A 2 -0.52 10.56 7.09
N TYR A 3 0.67 10.11 6.67
CA TYR A 3 0.93 8.71 6.50
C TYR A 3 0.74 8.05 7.87
N TYR A 4 -0.28 7.24 8.01
CA TYR A 4 -0.33 6.27 9.08
C TYR A 4 0.98 5.50 9.06
N GLU A 5 1.69 5.48 10.17
CA GLU A 5 2.84 4.59 10.35
C GLU A 5 2.40 3.23 9.83
N SER A 6 3.02 2.82 8.75
CA SER A 6 2.57 1.70 7.95
C SER A 6 2.29 0.51 8.85
N ASN A 7 1.15 -0.13 8.67
CA ASN A 7 0.71 -1.30 9.44
C ASN A 7 1.70 -2.49 9.37
N TYR A 8 2.81 -2.37 8.62
CA TYR A 8 3.89 -3.36 8.55
C TYR A 8 4.46 -3.69 9.94
N GLN A 9 4.52 -2.74 10.87
CA GLN A 9 4.97 -2.98 12.24
C GLN A 9 4.09 -3.97 13.02
N LYS A 10 2.87 -4.21 12.55
CA LYS A 10 1.92 -5.15 13.17
C LYS A 10 2.02 -6.57 12.62
N TRP A 11 2.88 -6.81 11.63
CA TRP A 11 3.04 -8.12 11.03
C TRP A 11 4.22 -8.84 11.69
N ASP A 12 3.92 -9.77 12.56
CA ASP A 12 4.93 -10.51 13.34
C ASP A 12 5.93 -11.29 12.50
N CYS A 13 5.62 -11.49 11.19
CA CYS A 13 6.50 -12.19 10.24
C CYS A 13 7.60 -11.32 9.64
N PHE A 14 7.58 -10.00 9.83
CA PHE A 14 8.56 -9.09 9.25
C PHE A 14 9.51 -8.51 10.29
N ASN A 15 10.77 -8.34 9.87
CA ASN A 15 11.71 -7.43 10.48
C ASN A 15 11.63 -6.11 9.72
N ILE A 16 11.45 -5.01 10.43
CA ILE A 16 11.36 -3.68 9.84
C ILE A 16 12.42 -2.80 10.49
N LYS A 17 13.23 -2.15 9.63
CA LYS A 17 14.28 -1.23 10.07
C LYS A 17 14.20 0.04 9.25
N LYS A 18 14.55 1.19 9.85
CA LYS A 18 14.77 2.46 9.14
C LYS A 18 16.26 2.63 8.90
N LEU A 19 16.61 3.13 7.73
CA LEU A 19 17.98 3.42 7.34
C LEU A 19 18.03 4.77 6.62
N THR A 20 18.89 5.67 7.08
CA THR A 20 19.21 6.91 6.36
C THR A 20 20.35 6.66 5.40
N VAL A 21 20.18 7.00 4.13
CA VAL A 21 21.20 6.81 3.09
C VAL A 21 21.50 8.12 2.40
N TYR A 22 22.79 8.41 2.22
CA TYR A 22 23.28 9.58 1.49
C TYR A 22 23.38 9.30 -0.01
N LYS A 23 23.21 10.36 -0.81
CA LYS A 23 23.15 10.29 -2.28
C LYS A 23 24.30 9.51 -2.92
N ASN A 24 25.52 9.73 -2.47
CA ASN A 24 26.73 9.10 -3.01
C ASN A 24 26.84 7.58 -2.73
N LEU A 25 26.10 7.06 -1.77
CA LEU A 25 26.09 5.64 -1.39
C LEU A 25 24.81 4.92 -1.86
N PHE A 26 23.81 5.66 -2.31
CA PHE A 26 22.46 5.17 -2.51
C PHE A 26 22.37 3.96 -3.44
N ILE A 27 22.92 4.03 -4.66
CA ILE A 27 22.81 2.96 -5.66
C ILE A 27 23.44 1.66 -5.12
N ASN A 28 24.67 1.75 -4.61
CA ASN A 28 25.39 0.57 -4.08
C ASN A 28 24.67 -0.02 -2.85
N GLN A 29 24.14 0.85 -2.00
CA GLN A 29 23.41 0.42 -0.80
C GLN A 29 22.11 -0.30 -1.17
N LEU A 30 21.34 0.21 -2.15
CA LEU A 30 20.13 -0.45 -2.60
C LEU A 30 20.44 -1.82 -3.23
N MET A 31 21.41 -1.89 -4.14
CA MET A 31 21.83 -3.17 -4.74
C MET A 31 22.20 -4.20 -3.68
N LYS A 32 23.03 -3.81 -2.70
CA LYS A 32 23.41 -4.71 -1.60
C LYS A 32 22.19 -5.19 -0.79
N LEU A 33 21.27 -4.30 -0.44
CA LEU A 33 20.06 -4.66 0.31
C LEU A 33 19.17 -5.62 -0.47
N ILE A 34 19.06 -5.44 -1.79
CA ILE A 34 18.29 -6.34 -2.66
C ILE A 34 18.97 -7.73 -2.72
N ASP A 35 20.30 -7.78 -2.85
CA ASP A 35 21.07 -9.03 -2.82
C ASP A 35 20.91 -9.79 -1.48
N ASP A 36 20.72 -9.05 -0.38
CA ASP A 36 20.41 -9.58 0.95
C ASP A 36 18.90 -9.96 1.11
N ASN A 37 18.10 -10.00 0.02
CA ASN A 37 16.67 -10.29 0.02
C ASN A 37 15.83 -9.33 0.88
N ILE A 38 16.20 -8.07 0.94
CA ILE A 38 15.47 -7.02 1.66
C ILE A 38 14.63 -6.20 0.66
N TYR A 39 13.32 -6.10 0.92
CA TYR A 39 12.46 -5.16 0.22
C TYR A 39 12.68 -3.75 0.76
N ILE A 40 12.75 -2.79 -0.14
CA ILE A 40 13.09 -1.41 0.21
C ILE A 40 11.89 -0.52 -0.13
N HIS A 41 11.28 0.06 0.90
CA HIS A 41 10.23 1.05 0.77
C HIS A 41 10.82 2.44 1.00
N ILE A 42 10.68 3.33 0.03
CA ILE A 42 11.16 4.71 0.06
C ILE A 42 9.94 5.62 0.22
N THR A 43 9.88 6.39 1.31
CA THR A 43 8.67 7.15 1.68
C THR A 43 8.54 8.51 0.99
N LYS A 44 9.63 9.04 0.43
CA LYS A 44 9.66 10.37 -0.19
C LYS A 44 10.34 10.30 -1.54
N VAL A 45 9.56 10.01 -2.57
CA VAL A 45 10.01 9.91 -3.96
C VAL A 45 9.24 10.93 -4.79
N ASN A 46 9.93 11.77 -5.57
CA ASN A 46 9.28 12.69 -6.48
C ASN A 46 8.96 11.97 -7.80
N GLU A 47 7.70 11.64 -8.01
CA GLU A 47 7.22 10.92 -9.20
C GLU A 47 7.42 11.69 -10.51
N TYR A 48 7.73 12.99 -10.46
CA TYR A 48 8.14 13.76 -11.66
C TYR A 48 9.26 13.06 -12.44
N TYR A 49 10.17 12.36 -11.75
CA TYR A 49 11.32 11.69 -12.37
C TYR A 49 11.08 10.20 -12.66
N ILE A 50 9.95 9.65 -12.26
CA ILE A 50 9.67 8.20 -12.36
C ILE A 50 8.82 7.92 -13.60
N PRO A 51 9.33 7.14 -14.59
CA PRO A 51 8.59 6.77 -15.79
C PRO A 51 7.28 6.03 -15.46
N ASN A 52 6.31 6.14 -16.36
CA ASN A 52 4.99 5.50 -16.25
C ASN A 52 4.16 5.92 -15.02
N ARG A 53 4.56 6.97 -14.31
CA ARG A 53 3.74 7.60 -13.26
C ARG A 53 2.92 8.74 -13.85
N ARG A 54 1.76 8.99 -13.22
CA ARG A 54 0.86 10.07 -13.66
C ARG A 54 1.54 11.44 -13.64
N ALA A 55 2.45 11.67 -12.70
CA ALA A 55 3.17 12.93 -12.53
C ALA A 55 4.44 13.04 -13.39
N PHE A 56 4.86 11.98 -14.10
CA PHE A 56 6.10 11.94 -14.86
C PHE A 56 6.21 13.11 -15.86
N ASN A 57 7.27 13.91 -15.74
CA ASN A 57 7.55 15.11 -16.53
C ASN A 57 6.42 16.16 -16.58
N LYS A 58 5.46 16.11 -15.64
CA LYS A 58 4.31 17.02 -15.64
C LYS A 58 4.30 17.94 -14.40
N TYR A 59 4.41 17.37 -13.21
CA TYR A 59 4.38 18.12 -11.95
C TYR A 59 5.07 17.35 -10.83
N ASN A 60 5.56 18.08 -9.82
CA ASN A 60 6.14 17.47 -8.63
C ASN A 60 5.05 16.78 -7.81
N TYR A 61 5.22 15.49 -7.54
CA TYR A 61 4.32 14.73 -6.69
C TYR A 61 5.14 13.78 -5.82
N ILE A 62 5.09 14.03 -4.52
CA ILE A 62 5.83 13.24 -3.54
C ILE A 62 4.97 12.08 -3.10
N HIS A 63 5.47 10.88 -3.34
CA HIS A 63 4.79 9.64 -3.02
C HIS A 63 5.79 8.60 -2.50
N ASP A 64 5.29 7.46 -2.08
CA ASP A 64 6.13 6.32 -1.69
C ASP A 64 6.36 5.36 -2.86
N LEU A 65 7.35 4.49 -2.71
CA LEU A 65 7.79 3.60 -3.76
C LEU A 65 8.41 2.34 -3.17
N LEU A 66 8.09 1.18 -3.74
CA LEU A 66 8.71 -0.10 -3.39
C LEU A 66 9.76 -0.49 -4.44
N VAL A 67 11.01 -0.68 -4.02
CA VAL A 67 12.09 -1.21 -4.85
C VAL A 67 12.22 -2.71 -4.57
N ILE A 68 12.15 -3.52 -5.64
CA ILE A 68 12.07 -4.98 -5.56
C ILE A 68 13.17 -5.71 -6.32
N GLY A 69 13.99 -4.98 -7.08
CA GLY A 69 15.07 -5.58 -7.86
C GLY A 69 15.91 -4.53 -8.57
N TYR A 70 16.94 -5.00 -9.27
CA TYR A 70 17.77 -4.14 -10.14
C TYR A 70 18.35 -4.93 -11.31
N ASN A 71 18.74 -4.21 -12.37
CA ASN A 71 19.56 -4.70 -13.45
C ASN A 71 20.82 -3.83 -13.54
N LYS A 72 21.98 -4.40 -13.19
CA LYS A 72 23.24 -3.66 -13.16
C LYS A 72 23.75 -3.29 -14.56
N LEU A 73 23.49 -4.15 -15.57
CA LEU A 73 23.94 -3.91 -16.94
C LEU A 73 23.17 -2.76 -17.59
N GLU A 74 21.88 -2.71 -17.31
CA GLU A 74 20.97 -1.66 -17.82
C GLU A 74 20.94 -0.43 -16.92
N GLU A 75 21.62 -0.45 -15.78
CA GLU A 75 21.61 0.60 -14.76
C GLU A 75 20.17 0.99 -14.34
N THR A 76 19.31 -0.02 -14.08
CA THR A 76 17.92 0.18 -13.68
C THR A 76 17.61 -0.46 -12.35
N PHE A 77 16.67 0.16 -11.60
CA PHE A 77 15.93 -0.49 -10.53
C PHE A 77 14.59 -0.98 -11.05
N LEU A 78 14.14 -2.13 -10.54
CA LEU A 78 12.78 -2.62 -10.71
C LEU A 78 11.94 -2.15 -9.51
N ILE A 79 10.89 -1.39 -9.79
CA ILE A 79 10.00 -0.83 -8.77
C ILE A 79 8.59 -1.38 -8.92
N ALA A 80 7.83 -1.42 -7.84
CA ALA A 80 6.42 -1.79 -7.85
C ALA A 80 5.55 -0.61 -7.39
N GLY A 81 4.42 -0.43 -8.05
CA GLY A 81 3.45 0.62 -7.70
C GLY A 81 2.47 0.90 -8.84
N PHE A 82 1.56 1.85 -8.62
CA PHE A 82 0.54 2.21 -9.59
C PHE A 82 1.11 3.05 -10.73
N ASN A 83 0.75 2.71 -11.97
CA ASN A 83 1.09 3.48 -13.15
C ASN A 83 0.09 4.64 -13.39
N GLU A 84 0.27 5.37 -14.49
CA GLU A 84 -0.61 6.49 -14.89
C GLU A 84 -2.08 6.09 -15.14
N ASN A 85 -2.34 4.80 -15.41
CA ASN A 85 -3.67 4.22 -15.62
C ASN A 85 -4.24 3.56 -14.35
N ASN A 86 -3.63 3.80 -13.17
CA ASN A 86 -3.98 3.19 -11.88
C ASN A 86 -3.87 1.64 -11.85
N ASN A 87 -3.05 1.05 -12.72
CA ASN A 87 -2.73 -0.37 -12.66
C ASN A 87 -1.49 -0.59 -11.80
N PHE A 88 -1.57 -1.49 -10.82
CA PHE A 88 -0.40 -1.89 -10.04
C PHE A 88 0.51 -2.77 -10.88
N MET A 89 1.73 -2.32 -11.12
CA MET A 89 2.67 -3.00 -11.98
C MET A 89 4.14 -2.80 -11.59
N LYS A 90 5.00 -3.61 -12.18
CA LYS A 90 6.45 -3.44 -12.11
C LYS A 90 6.91 -2.52 -13.22
N THR A 91 7.81 -1.59 -12.90
CA THR A 91 8.38 -0.61 -13.84
C THR A 91 9.89 -0.54 -13.64
N GLU A 92 10.64 -0.44 -14.71
CA GLU A 92 12.07 -0.16 -14.65
C GLU A 92 12.33 1.35 -14.61
N VAL A 93 13.27 1.76 -13.75
CA VAL A 93 13.67 3.15 -13.56
C VAL A 93 15.18 3.23 -13.59
N LYS A 94 15.74 4.11 -14.41
CA LYS A 94 17.21 4.32 -14.49
C LYS A 94 17.75 4.79 -13.14
N PHE A 95 18.98 4.39 -12.79
CA PHE A 95 19.65 4.82 -11.57
C PHE A 95 19.70 6.34 -11.42
N THR A 96 19.94 7.06 -12.54
CA THR A 96 19.95 8.53 -12.57
C THR A 96 18.58 9.15 -12.26
N GLN A 97 17.50 8.58 -12.78
CA GLN A 97 16.13 9.01 -12.49
C GLN A 97 15.76 8.78 -11.03
N MET A 98 16.15 7.62 -10.47
CA MET A 98 15.93 7.30 -9.07
C MET A 98 16.70 8.27 -8.15
N LEU A 99 17.95 8.59 -8.47
CA LEU A 99 18.73 9.60 -7.75
C LEU A 99 18.05 10.99 -7.79
N SER A 100 17.59 11.41 -8.97
CA SER A 100 16.89 12.69 -9.10
C SER A 100 15.58 12.71 -8.31
N SER A 101 14.89 11.60 -8.29
CA SER A 101 13.60 11.44 -7.59
C SER A 101 13.75 11.45 -6.06
N CYS A 102 14.73 10.74 -5.51
CA CYS A 102 14.92 10.60 -4.06
C CYS A 102 15.67 11.77 -3.42
N PHE A 103 16.45 12.52 -4.21
CA PHE A 103 17.36 13.57 -3.71
C PHE A 103 17.09 14.95 -4.32
N TYR A 104 15.85 15.20 -4.72
CA TYR A 104 15.47 16.47 -5.37
C TYR A 104 15.55 17.70 -4.41
N GLU A 105 15.41 17.50 -3.10
CA GLU A 105 15.49 18.55 -2.08
C GLU A 105 16.54 18.29 -0.97
N SER A 106 17.19 17.11 -0.97
CA SER A 106 18.07 16.71 0.13
C SER A 106 19.23 15.84 -0.39
N ASN A 107 20.32 15.79 0.37
CA ASN A 107 21.45 14.91 0.11
C ASN A 107 21.31 13.54 0.83
N TYR A 108 20.20 13.30 1.53
CA TYR A 108 19.89 12.02 2.16
C TYR A 108 18.42 11.67 1.96
N THR A 109 18.12 10.37 2.05
CA THR A 109 16.74 9.85 2.07
C THR A 109 16.60 8.76 3.11
N GLU A 110 15.37 8.53 3.56
CA GLU A 110 15.05 7.46 4.51
C GLU A 110 14.45 6.26 3.79
N LEU A 111 14.99 5.09 4.09
CA LEU A 111 14.51 3.81 3.60
C LEU A 111 13.83 3.06 4.75
N ILE A 112 12.73 2.40 4.45
CA ILE A 112 12.15 1.37 5.31
C ILE A 112 12.53 0.02 4.72
N LEU A 113 13.30 -0.75 5.47
CA LEU A 113 13.80 -2.05 5.09
C LEU A 113 12.88 -3.13 5.64
N ILE A 114 12.41 -4.01 4.78
CA ILE A 114 11.45 -5.06 5.13
C ILE A 114 12.05 -6.41 4.75
N SER A 115 12.27 -7.28 5.72
CA SER A 115 12.69 -8.67 5.50
C SER A 115 11.80 -9.64 6.25
N VAL A 116 11.64 -10.84 5.70
CA VAL A 116 10.93 -11.91 6.39
C VAL A 116 11.81 -12.45 7.51
N LYS A 117 11.23 -12.70 8.68
CA LYS A 117 11.96 -13.35 9.78
C LYS A 117 12.34 -14.77 9.40
N GLU A 118 13.60 -15.15 9.63
CA GLU A 118 14.06 -16.51 9.46
C GLU A 118 13.22 -17.48 10.33
N ASN A 119 12.89 -18.63 9.78
CA ASN A 119 12.12 -19.69 10.47
C ASN A 119 10.75 -19.25 11.01
N TYR A 120 10.17 -18.18 10.45
CA TYR A 120 8.82 -17.77 10.83
C TYR A 120 7.79 -18.79 10.32
N ASN A 121 7.12 -19.44 11.26
CA ASN A 121 6.00 -20.33 10.96
C ASN A 121 4.69 -19.55 11.09
N TYR A 122 4.03 -19.30 9.96
CA TYR A 122 2.76 -18.57 9.95
C TYR A 122 1.63 -19.45 10.49
N ILE A 123 1.16 -19.12 11.68
CA ILE A 123 0.00 -19.77 12.29
C ILE A 123 -1.23 -18.88 12.09
N ILE A 124 -2.25 -19.43 11.41
CA ILE A 124 -3.52 -18.72 11.21
C ILE A 124 -4.23 -18.56 12.55
N ASN A 125 -4.38 -17.31 12.99
CA ASN A 125 -5.12 -16.98 14.21
C ASN A 125 -6.61 -16.77 13.89
N THR A 126 -7.39 -17.85 13.96
CA THR A 126 -8.84 -17.84 13.68
C THR A 126 -9.61 -16.94 14.64
N ASN A 127 -9.17 -16.79 15.90
CA ASN A 127 -9.80 -15.90 16.86
C ASN A 127 -9.59 -14.43 16.47
N LYS A 128 -8.41 -14.07 15.97
CA LYS A 128 -8.14 -12.73 15.43
C LYS A 128 -9.03 -12.45 14.21
N ILE A 129 -9.15 -13.41 13.28
CA ILE A 129 -10.03 -13.29 12.11
C ILE A 129 -11.48 -13.07 12.53
N LYS A 130 -12.01 -13.91 13.43
CA LYS A 130 -13.38 -13.76 13.97
C LYS A 130 -13.59 -12.39 14.64
N LYS A 131 -12.62 -11.90 15.38
CA LYS A 131 -12.69 -10.59 16.03
C LYS A 131 -12.75 -9.46 15.01
N GLU A 132 -11.90 -9.48 13.96
CA GLU A 132 -11.90 -8.46 12.92
C GLU A 132 -13.18 -8.50 12.07
N LEU A 133 -13.71 -9.68 11.76
CA LEU A 133 -15.00 -9.81 11.07
C LEU A 133 -16.16 -9.27 11.91
N LYS A 134 -16.19 -9.56 13.22
CA LYS A 134 -17.20 -8.98 14.11
C LYS A 134 -17.14 -7.46 14.13
N ARG A 135 -15.95 -6.88 14.22
CA ARG A 135 -15.75 -5.43 14.17
C ARG A 135 -16.21 -4.83 12.85
N TYR A 136 -15.90 -5.50 11.74
CA TYR A 136 -16.36 -5.06 10.43
C TYR A 136 -17.89 -4.99 10.36
N ILE A 137 -18.59 -6.01 10.91
CA ILE A 137 -20.05 -6.08 10.94
C ILE A 137 -20.63 -5.04 11.90
N SER A 138 -20.05 -4.87 13.08
CA SER A 138 -20.54 -3.94 14.12
C SER A 138 -20.11 -2.49 13.86
N CYS A 139 -19.32 -2.22 12.81
CA CYS A 139 -18.78 -0.88 12.51
C CYS A 139 -17.95 -0.31 13.68
N GLU A 140 -17.34 -1.18 14.50
CA GLU A 140 -16.57 -0.78 15.68
C GLU A 140 -15.26 -0.11 15.28
N VAL A 141 -15.02 1.07 15.81
CA VAL A 141 -13.82 1.86 15.60
C VAL A 141 -12.79 1.61 16.69
N LEU A 142 -11.53 1.48 16.32
CA LEU A 142 -10.44 1.27 17.27
C LEU A 142 -9.49 2.46 17.31
N ASN A 143 -9.23 2.93 18.57
CA ASN A 143 -8.11 3.83 18.87
C ASN A 143 -7.98 5.06 17.97
N MET A 144 -9.10 5.62 17.52
CA MET A 144 -9.12 6.91 16.83
C MET A 144 -9.53 8.02 17.80
N SER A 145 -8.96 9.22 17.61
CA SER A 145 -9.42 10.42 18.30
C SER A 145 -10.84 10.79 17.82
N GLU A 146 -11.60 11.50 18.65
CA GLU A 146 -12.95 11.99 18.27
C GLU A 146 -12.92 12.76 16.94
N TYR A 147 -11.89 13.56 16.70
CA TYR A 147 -11.70 14.31 15.45
C TYR A 147 -11.58 13.40 14.21
N GLN A 148 -10.97 12.22 14.33
CA GLN A 148 -10.84 11.27 13.23
C GLN A 148 -12.13 10.49 12.97
N LEU A 149 -13.02 10.36 13.97
CA LEU A 149 -14.28 9.64 13.83
C LEU A 149 -15.25 10.35 12.90
N ASP A 150 -15.22 11.68 12.83
CA ASP A 150 -16.10 12.48 11.96
C ASP A 150 -15.70 12.39 10.47
N GLU A 151 -14.44 12.06 10.19
CA GLU A 151 -13.92 12.01 8.82
C GLU A 151 -13.99 10.62 8.17
N TYR A 152 -14.10 9.55 8.97
CA TYR A 152 -14.01 8.17 8.49
C TYR A 152 -15.25 7.35 8.83
N THR A 153 -15.61 6.46 7.92
CA THR A 153 -16.64 5.44 8.14
C THR A 153 -16.04 4.04 8.08
N PHE A 154 -16.57 3.13 8.89
CA PHE A 154 -15.99 1.79 9.10
C PHE A 154 -17.01 0.68 8.84
N GLY A 155 -16.51 -0.48 8.45
CA GLY A 155 -17.31 -1.67 8.25
C GLY A 155 -18.47 -1.44 7.26
N PHE A 156 -19.66 -1.89 7.64
CA PHE A 156 -20.86 -1.71 6.79
C PHE A 156 -21.35 -0.27 6.67
N ASP A 157 -20.97 0.63 7.56
CA ASP A 157 -21.35 2.04 7.44
C ASP A 157 -20.69 2.74 6.24
N ALA A 158 -19.55 2.21 5.75
CA ALA A 158 -18.93 2.69 4.51
C ALA A 158 -19.88 2.56 3.29
N TYR A 159 -20.70 1.51 3.24
CA TYR A 159 -21.70 1.35 2.16
C TYR A 159 -22.86 2.34 2.30
N LYS A 160 -23.29 2.62 3.53
CA LYS A 160 -24.34 3.61 3.77
C LYS A 160 -23.88 5.00 3.35
N LYS A 161 -22.62 5.34 3.67
CA LYS A 161 -22.01 6.60 3.25
C LYS A 161 -21.90 6.68 1.74
N LEU A 162 -21.36 5.66 1.07
CA LEU A 162 -21.26 5.62 -0.38
C LEU A 162 -22.64 5.81 -1.05
N ASN A 163 -23.68 5.12 -0.54
CA ASN A 163 -25.03 5.25 -1.08
C ASN A 163 -25.61 6.67 -0.91
N LYS A 164 -25.31 7.32 0.23
CA LYS A 164 -25.64 8.73 0.46
C LYS A 164 -24.92 9.65 -0.52
N ASP A 165 -23.62 9.45 -0.75
CA ASP A 165 -22.82 10.29 -1.62
C ASP A 165 -23.24 10.13 -3.09
N LEU A 166 -23.57 8.91 -3.53
CA LEU A 166 -24.16 8.63 -4.85
C LEU A 166 -25.51 9.36 -5.04
N LYS A 167 -26.34 9.36 -4.01
CA LYS A 167 -27.62 10.08 -4.04
C LYS A 167 -27.41 11.58 -4.16
N LEU A 168 -26.56 12.18 -3.35
CA LEU A 168 -26.21 13.59 -3.42
C LEU A 168 -25.66 13.99 -4.80
N TYR A 169 -24.84 13.14 -5.40
CA TYR A 169 -24.33 13.35 -6.75
C TYR A 169 -25.46 13.31 -7.78
N SER A 170 -26.37 12.33 -7.70
CA SER A 170 -27.49 12.20 -8.63
C SER A 170 -28.48 13.38 -8.55
N GLU A 171 -28.55 14.05 -7.39
CA GLU A 171 -29.40 15.24 -7.15
C GLU A 171 -28.67 16.56 -7.51
N GLY A 172 -27.42 16.50 -7.99
CA GLY A 172 -26.62 17.69 -8.32
C GLY A 172 -26.08 18.45 -7.11
N ASN A 173 -26.09 17.82 -5.92
CA ASN A 173 -25.66 18.44 -4.66
C ASN A 173 -24.16 18.28 -4.36
N THR A 174 -23.41 17.64 -5.24
CA THR A 174 -21.95 17.50 -5.14
C THR A 174 -21.31 17.26 -6.51
N ASP A 175 -20.12 17.84 -6.75
CA ASP A 175 -19.32 17.64 -7.94
C ASP A 175 -18.24 16.57 -7.75
N SER A 176 -18.24 15.86 -6.61
CA SER A 176 -17.17 14.95 -6.19
C SER A 176 -17.26 13.54 -6.80
N MET A 177 -17.62 13.42 -8.08
CA MET A 177 -17.58 12.11 -8.78
C MET A 177 -16.23 11.38 -8.68
N PRO A 178 -15.07 12.04 -8.81
CA PRO A 178 -13.78 11.36 -8.65
C PRO A 178 -13.60 10.71 -7.28
N GLY A 179 -14.08 11.33 -6.20
CA GLY A 179 -14.04 10.76 -4.84
C GLY A 179 -14.92 9.52 -4.72
N ILE A 180 -16.15 9.59 -5.24
CA ILE A 180 -17.09 8.47 -5.23
C ILE A 180 -16.54 7.25 -6.01
N ILE A 181 -15.91 7.47 -7.17
CA ILE A 181 -15.26 6.40 -7.95
C ILE A 181 -14.13 5.76 -7.14
N GLN A 182 -13.33 6.56 -6.43
CA GLN A 182 -12.25 6.06 -5.58
C GLN A 182 -12.80 5.20 -4.43
N ASP A 183 -13.88 5.62 -3.78
CA ASP A 183 -14.53 4.86 -2.71
C ASP A 183 -15.09 3.53 -3.20
N ILE A 184 -15.74 3.52 -4.38
CA ILE A 184 -16.19 2.28 -5.04
C ILE A 184 -15.02 1.34 -5.30
N TYR A 185 -13.91 1.85 -5.80
CA TYR A 185 -12.72 1.06 -6.09
C TYR A 185 -12.13 0.45 -4.82
N PHE A 186 -12.03 1.20 -3.72
CA PHE A 186 -11.56 0.68 -2.44
C PHE A 186 -12.46 -0.43 -1.89
N ILE A 187 -13.78 -0.25 -1.98
CA ILE A 187 -14.74 -1.29 -1.56
C ILE A 187 -14.58 -2.54 -2.41
N TYR A 188 -14.44 -2.40 -3.72
CA TYR A 188 -14.23 -3.51 -4.64
C TYR A 188 -12.94 -4.29 -4.31
N GLU A 189 -11.80 -3.61 -4.18
CA GLU A 189 -10.54 -4.26 -3.81
C GLU A 189 -10.62 -4.93 -2.44
N HIS A 190 -11.25 -4.29 -1.47
CA HIS A 190 -11.45 -4.87 -0.14
C HIS A 190 -12.25 -6.18 -0.23
N LYS A 191 -13.30 -6.24 -1.04
CA LYS A 191 -14.08 -7.46 -1.25
C LYS A 191 -13.29 -8.56 -1.95
N GLN A 192 -12.49 -8.22 -2.94
CA GLN A 192 -11.60 -9.18 -3.59
C GLN A 192 -10.60 -9.79 -2.59
N ILE A 193 -9.99 -8.94 -1.73
CA ILE A 193 -9.06 -9.41 -0.70
C ILE A 193 -9.77 -10.34 0.30
N ILE A 194 -10.99 -10.02 0.72
CA ILE A 194 -11.78 -10.90 1.59
C ILE A 194 -12.04 -12.24 0.91
N TYR A 195 -12.46 -12.21 -0.36
CA TYR A 195 -12.71 -13.43 -1.12
C TYR A 195 -11.47 -14.34 -1.22
N TYR A 196 -10.30 -13.78 -1.55
CA TYR A 196 -9.05 -14.55 -1.58
C TYR A 196 -8.67 -15.11 -0.21
N LYS A 197 -8.92 -14.37 0.87
CA LYS A 197 -8.71 -14.88 2.24
C LYS A 197 -9.64 -16.03 2.56
N LEU A 198 -10.91 -15.95 2.18
CA LEU A 198 -11.88 -17.04 2.37
C LEU A 198 -11.49 -18.28 1.55
N GLN A 199 -11.12 -18.11 0.28
CA GLN A 199 -10.59 -19.21 -0.54
C GLN A 199 -9.41 -19.90 0.13
N TYR A 200 -8.45 -19.12 0.64
CA TYR A 200 -7.30 -19.65 1.36
C TYR A 200 -7.71 -20.46 2.61
N LEU A 201 -8.66 -19.96 3.39
CA LEU A 201 -9.16 -20.64 4.58
C LEU A 201 -9.90 -21.96 4.23
N CYS A 202 -10.69 -21.97 3.15
CA CYS A 202 -11.34 -23.15 2.63
C CYS A 202 -10.33 -24.20 2.13
N THR A 203 -9.37 -23.76 1.30
CA THR A 203 -8.32 -24.65 0.75
C THR A 203 -7.49 -25.31 1.85
N ASN A 204 -7.32 -24.66 2.99
CA ASN A 204 -6.60 -25.19 4.15
C ASN A 204 -7.53 -25.88 5.18
N ASN A 205 -8.79 -26.20 4.82
CA ASN A 205 -9.78 -26.85 5.67
C ASN A 205 -10.03 -26.15 7.04
N ILE A 206 -9.89 -24.81 7.08
CA ILE A 206 -10.15 -24.02 8.29
C ILE A 206 -11.61 -23.62 8.38
N ILE A 207 -12.26 -23.41 7.23
CA ILE A 207 -13.70 -23.16 7.09
C ILE A 207 -14.27 -24.06 6.00
N PRO A 208 -15.58 -24.40 6.05
CA PRO A 208 -16.25 -25.20 5.03
C PRO A 208 -16.24 -24.54 3.63
N LEU A 209 -16.25 -25.36 2.57
CA LEU A 209 -16.23 -24.89 1.17
C LEU A 209 -17.54 -24.22 0.74
N ASP A 210 -18.67 -24.60 1.30
CA ASP A 210 -19.99 -24.06 1.02
C ASP A 210 -20.11 -22.55 1.27
N ILE A 211 -19.26 -21.99 2.12
CA ILE A 211 -19.19 -20.53 2.38
C ILE A 211 -18.79 -19.72 1.11
N LEU A 212 -18.16 -20.35 0.12
CA LEU A 212 -17.77 -19.69 -1.13
C LEU A 212 -18.84 -19.71 -2.22
N GLU A 213 -19.90 -20.51 -2.03
CA GLU A 213 -20.97 -20.71 -3.00
C GLU A 213 -22.17 -19.77 -2.75
N GLU A 214 -22.23 -19.09 -1.59
CA GLU A 214 -23.20 -18.07 -1.22
C GLU A 214 -22.71 -16.64 -1.60
#